data_fefc1348207425407657a739036293d4
#
_entry.id   fefc1348207425407657a739036293d4
#
_cell.length_a   1.000
_cell.length_b   1.000
_cell.length_c   1.000
_cell.angle_alpha   90.00
_cell.angle_beta   90.00
_cell.angle_gamma   90.00
#
_symmetry.space_group_name_H-M   'P 1'
#
loop_
_entity.id
_entity.type
_entity.pdbx_description
1 polymer ?
#
loop_
_entity_poly.entity_id
_entity_poly.type
_entity_poly.pdbx_seq_one_letter_code
_entity_poly.pdbx_strand_id
1 'polypeptide(L)'
;LHLYAMLLLAAWRDTRAYQPLAELGHLDEASIDEVFGQLVHDSYGRALASCCDGDIAPLTRLADDDSASLWSRAAALEALTLAALTGRAARGPVVDFLADFGAREALLLKDKPDAGAELELLDLLVVCLADLGASEHLPTIREWFAAGLVDDSYATPADIAADIQRSPASCLAALQGAGRGLIDDVARETALWPAFHELPPVQLPPIPLGSLREPIRRDETKVGRNDPCPCGSGRKYKKCHGA
;
A
#
# COMPACT_ATOMS: atom_id res chain seq x y z
N LEU A 1 16.00 6.09 5.20
CA LEU A 1 16.46 7.25 4.38
C LEU A 1 15.75 7.35 3.03
N HIS A 2 15.48 6.23 2.33
CA HIS A 2 14.86 6.23 0.99
C HIS A 2 13.45 6.84 0.99
N LEU A 3 12.65 6.60 2.03
CA LEU A 3 11.31 7.19 2.16
C LEU A 3 11.35 8.72 2.22
N TYR A 4 12.32 9.28 2.95
CA TYR A 4 12.55 10.73 2.94
C TYR A 4 12.96 11.26 1.57
N ALA A 5 13.83 10.53 0.88
CA ALA A 5 14.24 10.91 -0.46
C ALA A 5 13.03 10.96 -1.40
N MET A 6 12.15 9.97 -1.34
CA MET A 6 10.90 9.94 -2.11
C MET A 6 10.04 11.19 -1.81
N LEU A 7 9.78 11.49 -0.53
CA LEU A 7 8.97 12.64 -0.14
C LEU A 7 9.61 13.97 -0.55
N LEU A 8 10.94 14.12 -0.43
CA LEU A 8 11.66 15.32 -0.87
C LEU A 8 11.59 15.51 -2.38
N LEU A 9 11.84 14.45 -3.16
CA LEU A 9 11.75 14.49 -4.62
C LEU A 9 10.33 14.83 -5.08
N ALA A 10 9.32 14.28 -4.40
CA ALA A 10 7.92 14.59 -4.65
C ALA A 10 7.60 16.07 -4.32
N ALA A 11 8.04 16.58 -3.17
CA ALA A 11 7.84 17.98 -2.79
C ALA A 11 8.51 18.96 -3.75
N TRP A 12 9.67 18.59 -4.29
CA TRP A 12 10.41 19.38 -5.27
C TRP A 12 9.89 19.21 -6.71
N ARG A 13 8.91 18.32 -6.93
CA ARG A 13 8.40 18.01 -8.28
C ARG A 13 9.50 17.52 -9.22
N ASP A 14 10.47 16.75 -8.71
CA ASP A 14 11.58 16.26 -9.51
C ASP A 14 11.12 15.13 -10.45
N THR A 15 10.87 15.48 -11.69
CA THR A 15 10.38 14.52 -12.70
C THR A 15 11.37 13.41 -13.02
N ARG A 16 12.67 13.57 -12.70
CA ARG A 16 13.67 12.51 -12.88
C ARG A 16 13.44 11.32 -11.96
N ALA A 17 12.69 11.52 -10.85
CA ALA A 17 12.31 10.45 -9.94
C ALA A 17 11.09 9.65 -10.43
N TYR A 18 10.32 10.16 -11.38
CA TYR A 18 9.05 9.57 -11.80
C TYR A 18 9.19 8.13 -12.29
N GLN A 19 10.00 7.92 -13.34
CA GLN A 19 10.24 6.60 -13.90
C GLN A 19 10.82 5.60 -12.87
N PRO A 20 11.90 5.95 -12.11
CA PRO A 20 12.41 5.07 -11.07
C PRO A 20 11.39 4.72 -9.98
N LEU A 21 10.55 5.68 -9.57
CA LEU A 21 9.49 5.41 -8.59
C LEU A 21 8.44 4.45 -9.16
N ALA A 22 8.00 4.65 -10.41
CA ALA A 22 7.04 3.75 -11.03
C ALA A 22 7.60 2.32 -11.19
N GLU A 23 8.88 2.17 -11.54
CA GLU A 23 9.54 0.86 -11.63
C GLU A 23 9.59 0.12 -10.29
N LEU A 24 9.76 0.83 -9.16
CA LEU A 24 9.69 0.23 -7.84
C LEU A 24 8.32 -0.37 -7.52
N GLY A 25 7.24 0.17 -8.09
CA GLY A 25 5.88 -0.32 -7.88
C GLY A 25 5.63 -1.72 -8.46
N HIS A 26 6.47 -2.18 -9.40
CA HIS A 26 6.38 -3.53 -9.98
C HIS A 26 6.95 -4.64 -9.07
N LEU A 27 7.46 -4.28 -7.88
CA LEU A 27 7.89 -5.27 -6.90
C LEU A 27 6.69 -6.05 -6.37
N ASP A 28 6.95 -7.30 -5.94
CA ASP A 28 5.95 -8.13 -5.29
C ASP A 28 5.52 -7.57 -3.92
N GLU A 29 4.41 -8.09 -3.38
CA GLU A 29 3.80 -7.64 -2.12
C GLU A 29 4.79 -7.56 -0.96
N ALA A 30 5.62 -8.62 -0.78
CA ALA A 30 6.56 -8.68 0.34
C ALA A 30 7.68 -7.64 0.19
N SER A 31 8.17 -7.42 -1.03
CA SER A 31 9.21 -6.44 -1.34
C SER A 31 8.68 -5.00 -1.21
N ILE A 32 7.45 -4.75 -1.63
CA ILE A 32 6.79 -3.44 -1.46
C ILE A 32 6.60 -3.10 0.01
N ASP A 33 6.16 -4.05 0.83
CA ASP A 33 5.99 -3.84 2.27
C ASP A 33 7.35 -3.56 2.96
N GLU A 34 8.41 -4.24 2.55
CA GLU A 34 9.76 -3.97 3.07
C GLU A 34 10.28 -2.57 2.66
N VAL A 35 10.00 -2.13 1.42
CA VAL A 35 10.48 -0.85 0.90
C VAL A 35 9.67 0.33 1.43
N PHE A 36 8.35 0.26 1.38
CA PHE A 36 7.46 1.39 1.66
C PHE A 36 6.70 1.26 2.98
N GLY A 37 6.45 0.04 3.47
CA GLY A 37 5.57 -0.18 4.62
C GLY A 37 4.22 0.52 4.42
N GLN A 38 3.73 1.19 5.45
CA GLN A 38 2.45 1.92 5.38
C GLN A 38 2.42 3.07 4.36
N LEU A 39 3.56 3.58 3.92
CA LEU A 39 3.59 4.67 2.94
C LEU A 39 3.11 4.28 1.54
N VAL A 40 3.05 2.98 1.24
CA VAL A 40 2.44 2.52 -0.01
C VAL A 40 0.97 2.90 -0.07
N HIS A 41 0.27 2.89 1.06
CA HIS A 41 -1.15 3.25 1.15
C HIS A 41 -1.40 4.77 1.16
N ASP A 42 -0.52 5.53 1.81
CA ASP A 42 -0.81 6.93 2.15
C ASP A 42 -0.11 7.94 1.22
N SER A 43 1.11 7.63 0.78
CA SER A 43 1.97 8.63 0.14
C SER A 43 2.53 8.22 -1.20
N TYR A 44 2.56 6.93 -1.54
CA TYR A 44 3.22 6.47 -2.76
C TYR A 44 2.52 6.96 -4.03
N GLY A 45 1.19 6.83 -4.14
CA GLY A 45 0.42 7.36 -5.26
C GLY A 45 0.58 8.89 -5.40
N ARG A 46 0.57 9.60 -4.28
CA ARG A 46 0.79 11.04 -4.23
C ARG A 46 2.22 11.44 -4.67
N ALA A 47 3.22 10.63 -4.31
CA ALA A 47 4.60 10.85 -4.74
C ALA A 47 4.76 10.63 -6.26
N LEU A 48 4.18 9.57 -6.79
CA LEU A 48 4.12 9.31 -8.24
C LEU A 48 3.47 10.47 -8.99
N ALA A 49 2.30 10.93 -8.55
CA ALA A 49 1.61 12.08 -9.13
C ALA A 49 2.46 13.36 -9.04
N SER A 50 3.12 13.58 -7.90
CA SER A 50 3.96 14.76 -7.67
C SER A 50 5.17 14.82 -8.60
N CYS A 51 5.75 13.66 -8.94
CA CYS A 51 6.89 13.55 -9.84
C CYS A 51 6.49 13.39 -11.32
N CYS A 52 5.22 13.14 -11.63
CA CYS A 52 4.74 12.88 -13.00
C CYS A 52 5.19 13.98 -13.96
N ASP A 53 5.74 13.59 -15.11
CA ASP A 53 6.26 14.47 -16.17
C ASP A 53 5.26 14.72 -17.31
N GLY A 54 4.08 14.11 -17.21
CA GLY A 54 3.00 14.18 -18.19
C GLY A 54 2.80 12.91 -19.00
N ASP A 55 3.79 12.01 -19.05
CA ASP A 55 3.63 10.67 -19.62
C ASP A 55 2.90 9.76 -18.62
N ILE A 56 1.72 9.28 -18.99
CA ILE A 56 0.95 8.37 -18.13
C ILE A 56 1.33 6.91 -18.32
N ALA A 57 2.15 6.57 -19.31
CA ALA A 57 2.48 5.18 -19.61
C ALA A 57 3.14 4.39 -18.46
N PRO A 58 4.03 4.99 -17.63
CA PRO A 58 4.54 4.29 -16.45
C PRO A 58 3.45 3.87 -15.46
N LEU A 59 2.48 4.76 -15.20
CA LEU A 59 1.38 4.49 -14.26
C LEU A 59 0.37 3.49 -14.84
N THR A 60 0.04 3.59 -16.12
CA THR A 60 -0.88 2.63 -16.75
C THR A 60 -0.28 1.22 -16.80
N ARG A 61 1.02 1.09 -17.07
CA ARG A 61 1.71 -0.20 -16.98
C ARG A 61 1.69 -0.78 -15.57
N LEU A 62 1.92 0.07 -14.57
CA LEU A 62 1.89 -0.36 -13.16
C LEU A 62 0.48 -0.81 -12.73
N ALA A 63 -0.56 -0.08 -13.12
CA ALA A 63 -1.93 -0.46 -12.83
C ALA A 63 -2.32 -1.79 -13.49
N ASP A 64 -1.82 -2.04 -14.71
CA ASP A 64 -2.11 -3.25 -15.50
C ASP A 64 -1.23 -4.45 -15.12
N ASP A 65 -0.26 -4.29 -14.23
CA ASP A 65 0.65 -5.38 -13.85
C ASP A 65 0.04 -6.26 -12.75
N ASP A 66 -0.53 -7.38 -13.14
CA ASP A 66 -1.15 -8.35 -12.20
C ASP A 66 -0.12 -9.02 -11.26
N SER A 67 1.18 -8.90 -11.53
CA SER A 67 2.24 -9.40 -10.65
C SER A 67 2.65 -8.38 -9.58
N ALA A 68 2.31 -7.10 -9.77
CA ALA A 68 2.55 -6.06 -8.79
C ALA A 68 1.59 -6.18 -7.59
N SER A 69 2.01 -5.60 -6.46
CA SER A 69 1.16 -5.49 -5.29
C SER A 69 -0.16 -4.77 -5.61
N LEU A 70 -1.26 -5.25 -5.03
CA LEU A 70 -2.56 -4.58 -5.12
C LEU A 70 -2.47 -3.09 -4.74
N TRP A 71 -1.71 -2.78 -3.71
CA TRP A 71 -1.52 -1.40 -3.23
C TRP A 71 -0.71 -0.54 -4.21
N SER A 72 0.25 -1.12 -4.91
CA SER A 72 0.98 -0.42 -5.98
C SER A 72 0.07 -0.11 -7.16
N ARG A 73 -0.78 -1.05 -7.54
CA ARG A 73 -1.80 -0.85 -8.59
C ARG A 73 -2.80 0.24 -8.20
N ALA A 74 -3.30 0.19 -6.96
CA ALA A 74 -4.17 1.22 -6.39
C ALA A 74 -3.49 2.60 -6.39
N ALA A 75 -2.23 2.68 -5.95
CA ALA A 75 -1.44 3.91 -5.95
C ALA A 75 -1.25 4.49 -7.37
N ALA A 76 -1.15 3.62 -8.38
CA ALA A 76 -1.08 4.07 -9.78
C ALA A 76 -2.40 4.71 -10.25
N LEU A 77 -3.56 4.15 -9.89
CA LEU A 77 -4.88 4.73 -10.20
C LEU A 77 -5.07 6.09 -9.49
N GLU A 78 -4.69 6.19 -8.23
CA GLU A 78 -4.69 7.47 -7.50
C GLU A 78 -3.75 8.49 -8.14
N ALA A 79 -2.54 8.06 -8.53
CA ALA A 79 -1.56 8.93 -9.17
C ALA A 79 -2.04 9.47 -10.51
N LEU A 80 -2.68 8.65 -11.35
CA LEU A 80 -3.31 9.06 -12.60
C LEU A 80 -4.38 10.13 -12.34
N THR A 81 -5.26 9.89 -11.39
CA THR A 81 -6.33 10.81 -11.00
C THR A 81 -5.78 12.15 -10.54
N LEU A 82 -4.83 12.13 -9.61
CA LEU A 82 -4.25 13.34 -9.05
C LEU A 82 -3.41 14.11 -10.07
N ALA A 83 -2.69 13.40 -10.96
CA ALA A 83 -1.95 14.03 -12.06
C ALA A 83 -2.90 14.75 -13.03
N ALA A 84 -4.05 14.15 -13.34
CA ALA A 84 -5.05 14.79 -14.19
C ALA A 84 -5.72 15.99 -13.51
N LEU A 85 -6.10 15.88 -12.23
CA LEU A 85 -6.71 16.96 -11.45
C LEU A 85 -5.78 18.17 -11.30
N THR A 86 -4.47 17.94 -11.23
CA THR A 86 -3.45 19.00 -11.08
C THR A 86 -2.92 19.53 -12.41
N GLY A 87 -3.44 19.01 -13.53
CA GLY A 87 -3.02 19.42 -14.88
C GLY A 87 -1.63 18.92 -15.28
N ARG A 88 -1.05 17.97 -14.54
CA ARG A 88 0.22 17.32 -14.89
C ARG A 88 0.06 16.31 -16.04
N ALA A 89 -1.09 15.66 -16.11
CA ALA A 89 -1.47 14.80 -17.20
C ALA A 89 -2.77 15.27 -17.85
N ALA A 90 -2.97 14.92 -19.11
CA ALA A 90 -4.22 15.23 -19.82
C ALA A 90 -5.38 14.38 -19.28
N ARG A 91 -6.51 15.01 -18.91
CA ARG A 91 -7.68 14.32 -18.34
C ARG A 91 -8.24 13.24 -19.28
N GLY A 92 -8.41 13.54 -20.58
CA GLY A 92 -9.03 12.61 -21.52
C GLY A 92 -8.37 11.23 -21.52
N PRO A 93 -7.08 11.11 -21.87
CA PRO A 93 -6.36 9.82 -21.83
C PRO A 93 -6.41 9.11 -20.47
N VAL A 94 -6.43 9.84 -19.35
CA VAL A 94 -6.55 9.24 -18.01
C VAL A 94 -7.95 8.65 -17.81
N VAL A 95 -9.01 9.39 -18.13
CA VAL A 95 -10.40 8.89 -18.02
C VAL A 95 -10.61 7.69 -18.95
N ASP A 96 -10.11 7.75 -20.19
CA ASP A 96 -10.21 6.63 -21.13
C ASP A 96 -9.55 5.37 -20.57
N PHE A 97 -8.33 5.51 -20.02
CA PHE A 97 -7.63 4.38 -19.39
C PHE A 97 -8.41 3.82 -18.19
N LEU A 98 -8.85 4.69 -17.28
CA LEU A 98 -9.60 4.25 -16.08
C LEU A 98 -10.89 3.54 -16.44
N ALA A 99 -11.62 4.02 -17.44
CA ALA A 99 -12.85 3.39 -17.90
C ALA A 99 -12.59 2.00 -18.51
N ASP A 100 -11.57 1.87 -19.35
CA ASP A 100 -11.17 0.61 -19.96
C ASP A 100 -10.66 -0.38 -18.90
N PHE A 101 -9.86 0.09 -17.93
CA PHE A 101 -9.37 -0.70 -16.82
C PHE A 101 -10.55 -1.24 -15.99
N GLY A 102 -11.47 -0.38 -15.59
CA GLY A 102 -12.65 -0.77 -14.80
C GLY A 102 -13.56 -1.76 -15.55
N ALA A 103 -13.69 -1.63 -16.87
CA ALA A 103 -14.46 -2.58 -17.66
C ALA A 103 -13.82 -3.98 -17.65
N ARG A 104 -12.48 -4.06 -17.70
CA ARG A 104 -11.74 -5.33 -17.60
C ARG A 104 -11.86 -5.96 -16.21
N GLU A 105 -11.64 -5.17 -15.15
CA GLU A 105 -11.80 -5.64 -13.76
C GLU A 105 -13.23 -6.13 -13.50
N ALA A 106 -14.23 -5.37 -13.90
CA ALA A 106 -15.63 -5.76 -13.77
C ALA A 106 -15.98 -7.08 -14.48
N LEU A 107 -15.32 -7.34 -15.63
CA LEU A 107 -15.48 -8.61 -16.34
C LEU A 107 -14.86 -9.78 -15.59
N LEU A 108 -13.65 -9.59 -15.04
CA LEU A 108 -12.96 -10.59 -14.24
C LEU A 108 -13.74 -10.96 -12.95
N LEU A 109 -14.33 -9.95 -12.30
CA LEU A 109 -15.13 -10.14 -11.08
C LEU A 109 -16.42 -10.91 -11.33
N LYS A 110 -17.08 -10.73 -12.48
CA LYS A 110 -18.26 -11.51 -12.85
C LYS A 110 -17.99 -13.01 -12.92
N ASP A 111 -16.80 -13.39 -13.31
CA ASP A 111 -16.37 -14.79 -13.42
C ASP A 111 -15.83 -15.36 -12.08
N LYS A 112 -15.56 -14.49 -11.09
CA LYS A 112 -15.00 -14.85 -9.79
C LYS A 112 -15.73 -14.14 -8.65
N PRO A 113 -16.95 -14.57 -8.28
CA PRO A 113 -17.77 -13.86 -7.28
C PRO A 113 -17.19 -13.80 -5.85
N ASP A 114 -16.11 -14.53 -5.56
CA ASP A 114 -15.43 -14.55 -4.25
C ASP A 114 -14.05 -13.82 -4.28
N ALA A 115 -13.80 -12.99 -5.26
CA ALA A 115 -12.52 -12.28 -5.43
C ALA A 115 -12.49 -10.97 -4.63
N GLY A 116 -12.34 -11.06 -3.30
CA GLY A 116 -12.41 -9.90 -2.40
C GLY A 116 -11.38 -8.80 -2.65
N ALA A 117 -10.17 -9.14 -3.14
CA ALA A 117 -9.11 -8.16 -3.37
C ALA A 117 -9.33 -7.34 -4.66
N GLU A 118 -9.92 -7.95 -5.69
CA GLU A 118 -10.21 -7.27 -6.96
C GLU A 118 -11.35 -6.26 -6.81
N LEU A 119 -12.26 -6.44 -5.83
CA LEU A 119 -13.30 -5.46 -5.50
C LEU A 119 -12.69 -4.13 -5.07
N GLU A 120 -11.61 -4.15 -4.29
CA GLU A 120 -10.97 -2.93 -3.79
C GLU A 120 -10.45 -2.03 -4.92
N LEU A 121 -9.92 -2.57 -6.01
CA LEU A 121 -9.48 -1.76 -7.17
C LEU A 121 -10.66 -1.13 -7.90
N LEU A 122 -11.77 -1.84 -8.05
CA LEU A 122 -12.95 -1.32 -8.72
C LEU A 122 -13.65 -0.26 -7.84
N ASP A 123 -13.66 -0.45 -6.53
CA ASP A 123 -14.19 0.51 -5.56
C ASP A 123 -13.42 1.84 -5.61
N LEU A 124 -12.09 1.76 -5.59
CA LEU A 124 -11.23 2.94 -5.75
C LEU A 124 -11.44 3.60 -7.11
N LEU A 125 -11.55 2.82 -8.16
CA LEU A 125 -11.69 3.30 -9.54
C LEU A 125 -12.97 4.12 -9.73
N VAL A 126 -14.10 3.72 -9.16
CA VAL A 126 -15.35 4.50 -9.28
C VAL A 126 -15.20 5.86 -8.62
N VAL A 127 -14.46 5.95 -7.50
CA VAL A 127 -14.11 7.22 -6.86
C VAL A 127 -13.18 8.06 -7.74
N CYS A 128 -12.17 7.45 -8.35
CA CYS A 128 -11.26 8.13 -9.29
C CYS A 128 -12.02 8.75 -10.48
N LEU A 129 -12.95 8.01 -11.07
CA LEU A 129 -13.80 8.51 -12.16
C LEU A 129 -14.72 9.65 -11.68
N ALA A 130 -15.26 9.55 -10.46
CA ALA A 130 -16.08 10.60 -9.89
C ALA A 130 -15.28 11.88 -9.61
N ASP A 131 -14.09 11.78 -9.04
CA ASP A 131 -13.19 12.91 -8.78
C ASP A 131 -12.79 13.64 -10.07
N LEU A 132 -12.64 12.90 -11.16
CA LEU A 132 -12.37 13.47 -12.49
C LEU A 132 -13.61 14.06 -13.16
N GLY A 133 -14.80 13.94 -12.56
CA GLY A 133 -16.06 14.40 -13.14
C GLY A 133 -16.41 13.67 -14.44
N ALA A 134 -16.11 12.35 -14.50
CA ALA A 134 -16.33 11.51 -15.69
C ALA A 134 -17.81 11.08 -15.80
N SER A 135 -18.72 12.04 -15.91
CA SER A 135 -20.16 11.85 -15.92
C SER A 135 -20.66 10.97 -17.07
N GLU A 136 -19.90 10.90 -18.16
CA GLU A 136 -20.11 10.02 -19.31
C GLU A 136 -20.09 8.53 -18.93
N HIS A 137 -19.41 8.15 -17.86
CA HIS A 137 -19.30 6.77 -17.35
C HIS A 137 -20.29 6.44 -16.22
N LEU A 138 -21.09 7.41 -15.76
CA LEU A 138 -22.05 7.19 -14.68
C LEU A 138 -23.06 6.05 -14.97
N PRO A 139 -23.58 5.83 -16.18
CA PRO A 139 -24.42 4.68 -16.47
C PRO A 139 -23.73 3.35 -16.19
N THR A 140 -22.49 3.18 -16.65
CA THR A 140 -21.68 1.97 -16.45
C THR A 140 -21.37 1.75 -14.98
N ILE A 141 -21.01 2.80 -14.22
CA ILE A 141 -20.77 2.72 -12.78
C ILE A 141 -22.04 2.22 -12.06
N ARG A 142 -23.23 2.71 -12.42
CA ARG A 142 -24.51 2.24 -11.86
C ARG A 142 -24.76 0.76 -12.15
N GLU A 143 -24.39 0.28 -13.35
CA GLU A 143 -24.48 -1.13 -13.67
C GLU A 143 -23.57 -1.99 -12.81
N TRP A 144 -22.35 -1.53 -12.48
CA TRP A 144 -21.44 -2.22 -11.59
C TRP A 144 -21.99 -2.34 -10.17
N PHE A 145 -22.55 -1.26 -9.61
CA PHE A 145 -23.26 -1.31 -8.32
C PHE A 145 -24.46 -2.26 -8.34
N ALA A 146 -25.29 -2.18 -9.39
CA ALA A 146 -26.47 -3.04 -9.53
C ALA A 146 -26.09 -4.53 -9.66
N ALA A 147 -24.92 -4.83 -10.20
CA ALA A 147 -24.38 -6.18 -10.31
C ALA A 147 -23.65 -6.66 -9.04
N GLY A 148 -23.53 -5.81 -7.99
CA GLY A 148 -22.81 -6.12 -6.75
C GLY A 148 -21.29 -6.24 -6.94
N LEU A 149 -20.73 -5.56 -7.94
CA LEU A 149 -19.30 -5.56 -8.24
C LEU A 149 -18.54 -4.44 -7.52
N VAL A 150 -19.24 -3.50 -6.93
CA VAL A 150 -18.72 -2.38 -6.14
C VAL A 150 -19.33 -2.43 -4.76
N ASP A 151 -18.50 -2.33 -3.72
CA ASP A 151 -18.93 -2.34 -2.33
C ASP A 151 -19.54 -0.97 -1.96
N ASP A 152 -20.82 -0.94 -1.65
CA ASP A 152 -21.54 0.28 -1.27
C ASP A 152 -21.22 0.77 0.15
N SER A 153 -20.47 0.00 0.93
CA SER A 153 -19.95 0.42 2.24
C SER A 153 -18.84 1.46 2.11
N TYR A 154 -18.11 1.45 0.99
CA TYR A 154 -17.03 2.42 0.72
C TYR A 154 -17.58 3.74 0.15
N ALA A 155 -18.46 3.68 -0.85
CA ALA A 155 -19.17 4.83 -1.41
C ALA A 155 -20.50 4.36 -2.02
N THR A 156 -21.60 5.03 -1.69
CA THR A 156 -22.90 4.65 -2.25
C THR A 156 -23.06 5.14 -3.69
N PRO A 157 -23.96 4.52 -4.51
CA PRO A 157 -24.30 5.03 -5.84
C PRO A 157 -24.77 6.49 -5.85
N ALA A 158 -25.39 6.94 -4.75
CA ALA A 158 -25.83 8.32 -4.58
C ALA A 158 -24.66 9.28 -4.34
N ASP A 159 -23.67 8.87 -3.54
CA ASP A 159 -22.45 9.64 -3.28
C ASP A 159 -21.67 9.82 -4.57
N ILE A 160 -21.43 8.75 -5.33
CA ILE A 160 -20.73 8.80 -6.63
C ILE A 160 -21.50 9.71 -7.62
N ALA A 161 -22.83 9.61 -7.67
CA ALA A 161 -23.65 10.45 -8.55
C ALA A 161 -23.60 11.95 -8.16
N ALA A 162 -23.41 12.26 -6.88
CA ALA A 162 -23.23 13.62 -6.39
C ALA A 162 -21.79 14.11 -6.66
N ASP A 163 -20.79 13.30 -6.36
CA ASP A 163 -19.37 13.66 -6.49
C ASP A 163 -18.98 13.89 -7.95
N ILE A 164 -19.46 13.08 -8.87
CA ILE A 164 -19.19 13.19 -10.32
C ILE A 164 -19.69 14.52 -10.93
N GLN A 165 -20.62 15.20 -10.26
CA GLN A 165 -21.11 16.52 -10.66
C GLN A 165 -20.25 17.66 -10.12
N ARG A 166 -19.31 17.39 -9.24
CA ARG A 166 -18.42 18.40 -8.68
C ARG A 166 -17.41 18.85 -9.74
N SER A 167 -17.00 20.12 -9.68
CA SER A 167 -15.93 20.56 -10.55
C SER A 167 -14.58 19.91 -10.16
N PRO A 168 -13.69 19.61 -11.12
CA PRO A 168 -12.35 19.09 -10.81
C PRO A 168 -11.58 19.96 -9.81
N ALA A 169 -11.78 21.30 -9.87
CA ALA A 169 -11.17 22.20 -8.89
C ALA A 169 -11.71 22.01 -7.48
N SER A 170 -13.01 21.70 -7.33
CA SER A 170 -13.61 21.42 -6.02
C SER A 170 -13.13 20.07 -5.47
N CYS A 171 -13.01 19.05 -6.33
CA CYS A 171 -12.46 17.75 -5.94
C CYS A 171 -11.00 17.87 -5.49
N LEU A 172 -10.17 18.58 -6.27
CA LEU A 172 -8.77 18.84 -5.90
C LEU A 172 -8.66 19.59 -4.56
N ALA A 173 -9.49 20.62 -4.34
CA ALA A 173 -9.49 21.35 -3.07
C ALA A 173 -9.88 20.46 -1.89
N ALA A 174 -10.83 19.56 -2.06
CA ALA A 174 -11.21 18.58 -1.03
C ALA A 174 -10.09 17.59 -0.73
N LEU A 175 -9.44 17.04 -1.75
CA LEU A 175 -8.28 16.16 -1.60
C LEU A 175 -7.12 16.87 -0.88
N GLN A 176 -6.81 18.12 -1.26
CA GLN A 176 -5.79 18.92 -0.59
C GLN A 176 -6.14 19.19 0.88
N GLY A 177 -7.39 19.54 1.16
CA GLY A 177 -7.88 19.77 2.52
C GLY A 177 -7.82 18.52 3.40
N ALA A 178 -8.00 17.35 2.81
CA ALA A 178 -7.89 16.05 3.48
C ALA A 178 -6.43 15.53 3.58
N GLY A 179 -5.43 16.28 3.09
CA GLY A 179 -4.03 15.84 3.05
C GLY A 179 -3.73 14.81 1.96
N ARG A 180 -4.65 14.58 1.03
CA ARG A 180 -4.54 13.63 -0.09
C ARG A 180 -4.12 14.29 -1.43
N GLY A 181 -3.77 15.56 -1.43
CA GLY A 181 -3.21 16.26 -2.59
C GLY A 181 -1.76 15.89 -2.88
N LEU A 182 -1.13 16.62 -3.81
CA LEU A 182 0.32 16.46 -4.06
C LEU A 182 1.12 16.71 -2.78
N ILE A 183 2.28 16.12 -2.68
CA ILE A 183 3.18 16.29 -1.53
C ILE A 183 3.88 17.64 -1.64
N ASP A 184 3.55 18.58 -0.76
CA ASP A 184 4.09 19.96 -0.75
C ASP A 184 5.00 20.21 0.45
N ASP A 185 4.77 19.55 1.58
CA ASP A 185 5.44 19.79 2.85
C ASP A 185 5.86 18.49 3.50
N VAL A 186 7.15 18.16 3.37
CA VAL A 186 7.73 16.93 3.93
C VAL A 186 7.65 16.91 5.46
N ALA A 187 7.74 18.07 6.13
CA ALA A 187 7.63 18.14 7.58
C ALA A 187 6.22 17.74 8.04
N ARG A 188 5.19 18.16 7.29
CA ARG A 188 3.80 17.74 7.55
C ARG A 188 3.61 16.24 7.30
N GLU A 189 4.13 15.71 6.19
CA GLU A 189 4.02 14.27 5.87
C GLU A 189 4.68 13.39 6.94
N THR A 190 5.75 13.86 7.54
CA THR A 190 6.54 13.10 8.51
C THR A 190 6.22 13.45 9.96
N ALA A 191 5.33 14.41 10.20
CA ALA A 191 5.02 14.92 11.54
C ALA A 191 4.58 13.84 12.54
N LEU A 192 3.92 12.78 12.08
CA LEU A 192 3.45 11.67 12.93
C LEU A 192 4.43 10.49 12.97
N TRP A 193 5.57 10.58 12.31
CA TRP A 193 6.52 9.46 12.33
C TRP A 193 7.19 9.33 13.70
N PRO A 194 7.28 8.11 14.24
CA PRO A 194 7.85 7.88 15.57
C PRO A 194 9.26 8.46 15.76
N ALA A 195 10.03 8.57 14.66
CA ALA A 195 11.39 9.12 14.69
C ALA A 195 11.44 10.62 15.09
N PHE A 196 10.31 11.35 15.00
CA PHE A 196 10.22 12.78 15.35
C PHE A 196 9.45 13.05 16.64
N HIS A 197 8.91 12.00 17.26
CA HIS A 197 8.29 12.11 18.57
C HIS A 197 9.29 11.66 19.63
N GLU A 198 9.51 12.47 20.65
CA GLU A 198 10.11 11.98 21.89
C GLU A 198 9.17 10.90 22.43
N LEU A 199 9.56 9.63 22.26
CA LEU A 199 8.84 8.55 22.92
C LEU A 199 8.91 8.84 24.44
N PRO A 200 7.77 8.85 25.15
CA PRO A 200 7.81 8.97 26.59
C PRO A 200 8.76 7.89 27.11
N PRO A 201 9.62 8.19 28.11
CA PRO A 201 10.56 7.21 28.63
C PRO A 201 9.79 5.94 28.98
N VAL A 202 10.14 4.84 28.31
CA VAL A 202 9.54 3.54 28.58
C VAL A 202 9.88 3.22 30.02
N GLN A 203 8.90 3.40 30.92
CA GLN A 203 9.02 2.93 32.31
C GLN A 203 8.95 1.40 32.22
N LEU A 204 10.09 0.78 31.98
CA LEU A 204 10.19 -0.66 32.18
C LEU A 204 9.84 -0.93 33.66
N PRO A 205 8.90 -1.85 33.91
CA PRO A 205 8.66 -2.26 35.29
C PRO A 205 10.00 -2.70 35.89
N PRO A 206 10.28 -2.35 37.14
CA PRO A 206 11.54 -2.75 37.78
C PRO A 206 11.67 -4.27 37.67
N ILE A 207 12.66 -4.72 36.90
CA ILE A 207 12.99 -6.14 36.82
C ILE A 207 13.43 -6.51 38.25
N PRO A 208 12.71 -7.39 38.98
CA PRO A 208 13.12 -7.77 40.32
C PRO A 208 14.50 -8.43 40.19
N LEU A 209 15.53 -7.72 40.65
CA LEU A 209 16.93 -8.17 40.62
C LEU A 209 17.14 -9.55 41.29
N GLY A 210 16.17 -10.00 42.07
CA GLY A 210 16.14 -11.34 42.64
C GLY A 210 15.93 -12.46 41.62
N SER A 211 15.20 -12.22 40.52
CA SER A 211 14.91 -13.25 39.51
C SER A 211 16.09 -13.51 38.56
N LEU A 212 17.06 -12.60 38.49
CA LEU A 212 18.25 -12.75 37.63
C LEU A 212 19.42 -13.48 38.32
N ARG A 213 19.29 -13.83 39.61
CA ARG A 213 20.37 -14.44 40.39
C ARG A 213 20.25 -15.95 40.59
N GLU A 214 19.15 -16.57 40.23
CA GLU A 214 19.08 -18.02 40.24
C GLU A 214 19.69 -18.59 38.96
N PRO A 215 20.82 -19.30 39.07
CA PRO A 215 21.35 -20.01 37.93
C PRO A 215 20.32 -21.05 37.51
N ILE A 216 20.05 -21.13 36.19
CA ILE A 216 19.19 -22.14 35.61
C ILE A 216 19.76 -23.51 36.03
N ARG A 217 19.15 -24.15 37.06
CA ARG A 217 19.46 -25.51 37.42
C ARG A 217 18.87 -26.42 36.36
N ARG A 218 19.73 -27.09 35.61
CA ARG A 218 19.29 -28.18 34.76
C ARG A 218 18.96 -29.36 35.66
N ASP A 219 17.70 -29.76 35.72
CA ASP A 219 17.23 -30.91 36.48
C ASP A 219 17.73 -32.24 35.87
N GLU A 220 18.30 -32.21 34.68
CA GLU A 220 18.86 -33.37 34.03
C GLU A 220 20.34 -33.55 34.35
N THR A 221 20.67 -34.71 34.86
CA THR A 221 22.04 -35.10 35.14
C THR A 221 22.84 -35.14 33.82
N LYS A 222 23.86 -34.33 33.73
CA LYS A 222 24.71 -34.24 32.55
C LYS A 222 25.43 -35.57 32.35
N VAL A 223 25.00 -36.33 31.36
CA VAL A 223 25.64 -37.62 31.01
C VAL A 223 26.99 -37.35 30.36
N GLY A 224 28.04 -37.87 30.95
CA GLY A 224 29.39 -37.75 30.43
C GLY A 224 29.56 -38.54 29.12
N ARG A 225 30.42 -38.04 28.25
CA ARG A 225 30.64 -38.66 26.92
C ARG A 225 31.02 -40.15 26.98
N ASN A 226 31.65 -40.58 28.10
CA ASN A 226 32.09 -41.96 28.30
C ASN A 226 31.16 -42.76 29.21
N ASP A 227 30.13 -42.15 29.79
CA ASP A 227 29.19 -42.83 30.67
C ASP A 227 28.27 -43.78 29.91
N PRO A 228 27.69 -44.78 30.58
CA PRO A 228 26.67 -45.62 29.96
C PRO A 228 25.51 -44.81 29.46
N CYS A 229 25.03 -45.11 28.25
CA CYS A 229 23.91 -44.40 27.67
C CYS A 229 22.62 -44.66 28.47
N PRO A 230 21.87 -43.61 28.85
CA PRO A 230 20.64 -43.77 29.65
C PRO A 230 19.53 -44.54 28.93
N CYS A 231 19.68 -44.82 27.63
CA CYS A 231 18.72 -45.63 26.86
C CYS A 231 18.79 -47.14 27.19
N GLY A 232 19.67 -47.56 28.08
CA GLY A 232 19.81 -48.99 28.48
C GLY A 232 20.56 -49.87 27.49
N SER A 233 21.14 -49.32 26.41
CA SER A 233 21.84 -50.12 25.36
C SER A 233 23.19 -50.70 25.79
N GLY A 234 23.68 -50.43 26.99
CA GLY A 234 25.00 -50.83 27.47
C GLY A 234 26.20 -50.17 26.76
N ARG A 235 25.95 -49.29 25.77
CA ARG A 235 26.99 -48.57 25.04
C ARG A 235 27.34 -47.27 25.72
N LYS A 236 28.57 -46.76 25.52
CA LYS A 236 28.97 -45.42 25.96
C LYS A 236 28.13 -44.36 25.24
N TYR A 237 27.73 -43.27 25.93
CA TYR A 237 26.87 -42.21 25.39
C TYR A 237 27.35 -41.70 24.04
N LYS A 238 28.68 -41.44 23.87
CA LYS A 238 29.27 -41.01 22.61
C LYS A 238 29.18 -41.98 21.44
N LYS A 239 28.82 -43.24 21.68
CA LYS A 239 28.64 -44.26 20.65
C LYS A 239 27.19 -44.71 20.48
N CYS A 240 26.26 -43.92 21.06
CA CYS A 240 24.83 -44.17 21.01
C CYS A 240 24.07 -42.88 20.68
N HIS A 241 23.70 -42.06 21.66
CA HIS A 241 22.92 -40.84 21.52
C HIS A 241 23.75 -39.54 21.57
N GLY A 242 25.04 -39.64 21.78
CA GLY A 242 25.99 -38.52 21.80
C GLY A 242 26.96 -38.53 20.60
N ALA A 243 26.58 -39.20 19.50
CA ALA A 243 27.34 -39.22 18.23
C ALA A 243 26.98 -38.01 17.38
#